data_2b7da9424682d154017aa131cb108f4f
#
_entry.id   2b7da9424682d154017aa131cb108f4f
#
_cell.length_a   1.000
_cell.length_b   1.000
_cell.length_c   1.000
_cell.angle_alpha   90.00
_cell.angle_beta   90.00
_cell.angle_gamma   90.00
#
_symmetry.space_group_name_H-M   'P 1'
#
loop_
_entity.id
_entity.type
_entity.pdbx_description
1 polymer ?
#
loop_
_entity_poly.entity_id
_entity_poly.type
_entity_poly.pdbx_seq_one_letter_code
_entity_poly.pdbx_strand_id
1 'polypeptide(L)'
;MTIVGVITLGAFISLFNQTVMSPALPSLMKEFSVSAGTAQWVTTIYMLVSGIMVPISGYFMDKYPTRGLFFLSMGLFAAGTVLCAVAPGFSVLIVGRVLQAAGAGILMPLVGTVPLLVFPVALRGTAMGVAGIVMAAGPAIGPVIGGMVIDSMGWRPMFWIIAAIAAAVLALGIPLMQNVGTLKNPRLDIPSVALSTVAFGGLLFGFSNASDQGWGSPMVIAPALVGAVALAFFVRRQLHLETPMLELRCLKTKNFLIAALVVTLINAAVAATNVTLPLLIQNGLGQSATVTGMVMLPASIAGIILSPVSGALFDRMGPRLLAVGGLAIMAGSMFMFGFTGVGLTASFAAVLCCLQAAGQGLANMPVNTWGVNSLPDDLIAHGNAIANTGRQVVGAISTAILVTVMSSVQAGALAGGASEASATVAGVGASYFGCAAIAAVGFLIALFFVFRNHRGTTAPVTIEKVK
;
A
#
# COMPACT_ATOMS: atom_id res chain seq x y z
N MET A 1 -0.18 -28.20 1.96
CA MET A 1 -1.25 -27.22 2.24
C MET A 1 -1.00 -26.37 3.49
N THR A 2 -0.59 -26.95 4.59
CA THR A 2 -0.39 -26.27 5.88
C THR A 2 0.61 -25.11 5.84
N ILE A 3 1.75 -25.25 5.14
CA ILE A 3 2.76 -24.18 5.02
C ILE A 3 2.19 -22.91 4.40
N VAL A 4 1.46 -23.05 3.30
CA VAL A 4 0.84 -21.91 2.61
C VAL A 4 -0.20 -21.24 3.50
N GLY A 5 -0.99 -22.03 4.25
CA GLY A 5 -1.95 -21.49 5.22
C GLY A 5 -1.30 -20.64 6.30
N VAL A 6 -0.19 -21.11 6.89
CA VAL A 6 0.54 -20.36 7.95
C VAL A 6 1.13 -19.07 7.41
N ILE A 7 1.76 -19.08 6.22
CA ILE A 7 2.33 -17.88 5.59
C ILE A 7 1.21 -16.89 5.24
N THR A 8 0.10 -17.38 4.71
CA THR A 8 -1.06 -16.53 4.35
C THR A 8 -1.69 -15.88 5.57
N LEU A 9 -1.80 -16.60 6.69
CA LEU A 9 -2.25 -16.02 7.97
C LEU A 9 -1.31 -14.92 8.47
N GLY A 10 0.01 -15.14 8.37
CA GLY A 10 0.99 -14.10 8.70
C GLY A 10 0.83 -12.85 7.83
N ALA A 11 0.63 -13.02 6.53
CA ALA A 11 0.39 -11.92 5.61
C ALA A 11 -0.93 -11.19 5.90
N PHE A 12 -1.99 -11.94 6.22
CA PHE A 12 -3.26 -11.36 6.64
C PHE A 12 -3.09 -10.41 7.83
N ILE A 13 -2.39 -10.87 8.89
CA ILE A 13 -2.16 -10.06 10.10
C ILE A 13 -1.34 -8.81 9.77
N SER A 14 -0.34 -8.93 8.88
CA SER A 14 0.49 -7.82 8.46
C SER A 14 -0.32 -6.76 7.69
N LEU A 15 -1.20 -7.18 6.77
CA LEU A 15 -2.09 -6.29 6.03
C LEU A 15 -3.20 -5.70 6.92
N PHE A 16 -3.76 -6.51 7.83
CA PHE A 16 -4.69 -6.06 8.84
C PHE A 16 -4.06 -4.95 9.70
N ASN A 17 -2.84 -5.18 10.22
CA ASN A 17 -2.11 -4.21 11.04
C ASN A 17 -1.76 -2.92 10.26
N GLN A 18 -1.56 -2.99 8.95
CA GLN A 18 -1.32 -1.82 8.11
C GLN A 18 -2.53 -0.87 8.12
N THR A 19 -3.74 -1.39 8.06
CA THR A 19 -4.96 -0.61 7.87
C THR A 19 -5.70 -0.31 9.18
N VAL A 20 -5.53 -1.13 10.21
CA VAL A 20 -6.16 -0.96 11.52
C VAL A 20 -5.75 0.34 12.21
N MET A 21 -4.59 0.89 11.88
CA MET A 21 -4.10 2.16 12.44
C MET A 21 -4.75 3.41 11.85
N SER A 22 -5.44 3.29 10.72
CA SER A 22 -6.09 4.45 10.09
C SER A 22 -7.10 5.14 11.03
N PRO A 23 -8.05 4.45 11.68
CA PRO A 23 -8.96 5.07 12.65
C PRO A 23 -8.27 5.57 13.94
N ALA A 24 -7.04 5.11 14.23
CA ALA A 24 -6.30 5.49 15.43
C ALA A 24 -5.62 6.86 15.32
N LEU A 25 -5.44 7.40 14.12
CA LEU A 25 -4.66 8.62 13.90
C LEU A 25 -5.11 9.81 14.78
N PRO A 26 -6.42 10.15 14.90
CA PRO A 26 -6.85 11.23 15.76
C PRO A 26 -6.54 10.99 17.24
N SER A 27 -6.68 9.74 17.72
CA SER A 27 -6.34 9.39 19.11
C SER A 27 -4.84 9.54 19.38
N LEU A 28 -3.99 9.14 18.42
CA LEU A 28 -2.54 9.32 18.51
C LEU A 28 -2.13 10.79 18.50
N MET A 29 -2.77 11.62 17.65
CA MET A 29 -2.56 13.07 17.62
C MET A 29 -2.84 13.70 18.98
N LYS A 30 -3.97 13.32 19.60
CA LYS A 30 -4.38 13.84 20.91
C LYS A 30 -3.44 13.37 22.03
N GLU A 31 -3.09 12.09 22.07
CA GLU A 31 -2.28 11.53 23.16
C GLU A 31 -0.84 12.01 23.13
N PHE A 32 -0.21 12.03 21.94
CA PHE A 32 1.17 12.47 21.79
C PHE A 32 1.33 13.96 21.49
N SER A 33 0.21 14.69 21.39
CA SER A 33 0.21 16.14 21.04
C SER A 33 0.99 16.44 19.77
N VAL A 34 0.78 15.61 18.72
CA VAL A 34 1.47 15.74 17.43
C VAL A 34 0.51 16.22 16.34
N SER A 35 1.07 16.88 15.30
CA SER A 35 0.32 17.32 14.13
C SER A 35 -0.17 16.15 13.28
N ALA A 36 -1.10 16.41 12.38
CA ALA A 36 -1.56 15.41 11.40
C ALA A 36 -0.41 14.96 10.48
N GLY A 37 0.49 15.88 10.10
CA GLY A 37 1.70 15.58 9.33
C GLY A 37 2.64 14.62 10.06
N THR A 38 2.84 14.84 11.36
CA THR A 38 3.63 13.94 12.21
C THR A 38 2.91 12.60 12.42
N ALA A 39 1.62 12.60 12.73
CA ALA A 39 0.85 11.38 12.99
C ALA A 39 0.80 10.46 11.77
N GLN A 40 0.73 10.99 10.54
CA GLN A 40 0.72 10.19 9.30
C GLN A 40 1.96 9.30 9.16
N TRP A 41 3.10 9.65 9.82
CA TRP A 41 4.30 8.81 9.79
C TRP A 41 4.04 7.38 10.26
N VAL A 42 3.06 7.15 11.12
CA VAL A 42 2.65 5.82 11.58
C VAL A 42 2.27 4.90 10.40
N THR A 43 1.59 5.44 9.40
CA THR A 43 1.20 4.69 8.18
C THR A 43 2.26 4.78 7.10
N THR A 44 2.84 5.95 6.90
CA THR A 44 3.78 6.24 5.83
C THR A 44 5.10 5.50 5.99
N ILE A 45 5.66 5.43 7.22
CA ILE A 45 6.90 4.69 7.49
C ILE A 45 6.73 3.19 7.24
N TYR A 46 5.54 2.65 7.54
CA TYR A 46 5.23 1.26 7.26
C TYR A 46 5.24 0.98 5.75
N MET A 47 4.61 1.83 4.95
CA MET A 47 4.60 1.71 3.49
C MET A 47 6.02 1.84 2.90
N LEU A 48 6.80 2.82 3.39
CA LEU A 48 8.17 3.05 2.94
C LEU A 48 9.07 1.84 3.20
N VAL A 49 9.12 1.40 4.46
CA VAL A 49 10.00 0.27 4.85
C VAL A 49 9.58 -1.01 4.14
N SER A 50 8.28 -1.28 4.05
CA SER A 50 7.77 -2.41 3.26
C SER A 50 8.19 -2.31 1.80
N GLY A 51 8.10 -1.13 1.18
CA GLY A 51 8.50 -0.90 -0.21
C GLY A 51 10.00 -1.15 -0.46
N ILE A 52 10.86 -0.74 0.49
CA ILE A 52 12.32 -0.99 0.45
C ILE A 52 12.62 -2.49 0.64
N MET A 53 11.87 -3.17 1.51
CA MET A 53 12.10 -4.58 1.81
C MET A 53 11.69 -5.53 0.68
N VAL A 54 10.73 -5.16 -0.17
CA VAL A 54 10.26 -6.02 -1.28
C VAL A 54 11.39 -6.44 -2.22
N PRO A 55 12.24 -5.56 -2.78
CA PRO A 55 13.37 -5.99 -3.61
C PRO A 55 14.41 -6.82 -2.84
N ILE A 56 14.67 -6.46 -1.57
CA ILE A 56 15.64 -7.13 -0.71
C ILE A 56 15.19 -8.56 -0.38
N SER A 57 13.89 -8.77 -0.26
CA SER A 57 13.32 -10.07 0.10
C SER A 57 13.55 -11.14 -0.97
N GLY A 58 13.69 -10.76 -2.25
CA GLY A 58 14.10 -11.68 -3.32
C GLY A 58 15.46 -12.31 -3.02
N TYR A 59 16.45 -11.50 -2.62
CA TYR A 59 17.76 -11.99 -2.17
C TYR A 59 17.63 -12.91 -0.95
N PHE A 60 16.81 -12.54 0.03
CA PHE A 60 16.63 -13.38 1.22
C PHE A 60 16.01 -14.74 0.87
N MET A 61 15.02 -14.78 -0.03
CA MET A 61 14.39 -16.03 -0.46
C MET A 61 15.35 -16.96 -1.20
N ASP A 62 16.27 -16.41 -1.98
CA ASP A 62 17.27 -17.21 -2.68
C ASP A 62 18.36 -17.74 -1.73
N LYS A 63 18.70 -16.98 -0.68
CA LYS A 63 19.84 -17.29 0.21
C LYS A 63 19.48 -18.07 1.47
N TYR A 64 18.32 -17.84 2.04
CA TYR A 64 17.94 -18.39 3.33
C TYR A 64 16.79 -19.39 3.23
N PRO A 65 16.75 -20.42 4.09
CA PRO A 65 15.68 -21.40 4.09
C PRO A 65 14.33 -20.75 4.43
N THR A 66 13.28 -21.18 3.75
CA THR A 66 11.92 -20.62 3.87
C THR A 66 11.42 -20.59 5.31
N ARG A 67 11.72 -21.65 6.09
CA ARG A 67 11.38 -21.72 7.52
C ARG A 67 12.05 -20.61 8.32
N GLY A 68 13.37 -20.40 8.11
CA GLY A 68 14.12 -19.34 8.78
C GLY A 68 13.59 -17.95 8.46
N LEU A 69 13.28 -17.71 7.19
CA LEU A 69 12.69 -16.44 6.74
C LEU A 69 11.32 -16.16 7.35
N PHE A 70 10.47 -17.18 7.45
CA PHE A 70 9.19 -17.05 8.12
C PHE A 70 9.35 -16.64 9.58
N PHE A 71 10.23 -17.32 10.36
CA PHE A 71 10.45 -16.97 11.75
C PHE A 71 11.10 -15.60 11.92
N LEU A 72 12.03 -15.23 11.05
CA LEU A 72 12.63 -13.90 11.05
C LEU A 72 11.57 -12.82 10.79
N SER A 73 10.76 -12.99 9.74
CA SER A 73 9.74 -12.01 9.35
C SER A 73 8.66 -11.84 10.41
N MET A 74 8.10 -12.96 10.90
CA MET A 74 7.06 -12.93 11.93
C MET A 74 7.63 -12.53 13.31
N GLY A 75 8.89 -12.88 13.61
CA GLY A 75 9.59 -12.45 14.82
C GLY A 75 9.81 -10.93 14.85
N LEU A 76 10.30 -10.35 13.76
CA LEU A 76 10.41 -8.89 13.60
C LEU A 76 9.05 -8.20 13.73
N PHE A 77 8.02 -8.76 13.07
CA PHE A 77 6.67 -8.23 13.14
C PHE A 77 6.11 -8.27 14.57
N ALA A 78 6.24 -9.40 15.26
CA ALA A 78 5.77 -9.56 16.64
C ALA A 78 6.54 -8.64 17.60
N ALA A 79 7.87 -8.58 17.51
CA ALA A 79 8.69 -7.68 18.32
C ALA A 79 8.32 -6.21 18.12
N GLY A 80 8.14 -5.78 16.85
CA GLY A 80 7.68 -4.44 16.53
C GLY A 80 6.28 -4.17 17.06
N THR A 81 5.40 -5.17 17.05
CA THR A 81 4.03 -5.05 17.57
C THR A 81 4.03 -4.86 19.09
N VAL A 82 4.82 -5.64 19.82
CA VAL A 82 4.99 -5.47 21.28
C VAL A 82 5.59 -4.09 21.59
N LEU A 83 6.59 -3.66 20.83
CA LEU A 83 7.19 -2.34 21.01
C LEU A 83 6.18 -1.21 20.80
N CYS A 84 5.30 -1.33 19.81
CA CYS A 84 4.19 -0.39 19.63
C CYS A 84 3.21 -0.41 20.81
N ALA A 85 2.87 -1.59 21.35
CA ALA A 85 1.93 -1.73 22.47
C ALA A 85 2.43 -1.03 23.74
N VAL A 86 3.73 -1.09 24.01
CA VAL A 86 4.36 -0.50 25.22
C VAL A 86 4.95 0.88 24.97
N ALA A 87 4.76 1.46 23.78
CA ALA A 87 5.42 2.72 23.40
C ALA A 87 5.09 3.87 24.37
N PRO A 88 6.09 4.44 25.07
CA PRO A 88 5.88 5.58 25.96
C PRO A 88 5.80 6.91 25.21
N GLY A 89 6.20 6.95 23.95
CA GLY A 89 6.22 8.15 23.09
C GLY A 89 6.16 7.82 21.62
N PHE A 90 5.87 8.84 20.82
CA PHE A 90 5.67 8.71 19.36
C PHE A 90 6.89 8.12 18.64
N SER A 91 8.12 8.50 19.03
CA SER A 91 9.35 7.98 18.40
C SER A 91 9.50 6.47 18.58
N VAL A 92 9.16 5.92 19.76
CA VAL A 92 9.21 4.48 20.02
C VAL A 92 8.14 3.75 19.21
N LEU A 93 6.94 4.34 19.07
CA LEU A 93 5.89 3.83 18.18
C LEU A 93 6.40 3.72 16.73
N ILE A 94 7.08 4.74 16.23
CA ILE A 94 7.66 4.74 14.87
C ILE A 94 8.71 3.62 14.71
N VAL A 95 9.60 3.42 15.69
CA VAL A 95 10.59 2.32 15.65
C VAL A 95 9.88 0.96 15.60
N GLY A 96 8.82 0.78 16.40
CA GLY A 96 7.98 -0.42 16.34
C GLY A 96 7.35 -0.63 14.96
N ARG A 97 6.86 0.43 14.32
CA ARG A 97 6.31 0.39 12.95
C ARG A 97 7.37 0.01 11.91
N VAL A 98 8.60 0.48 12.05
CA VAL A 98 9.73 0.08 11.17
C VAL A 98 9.97 -1.42 11.28
N LEU A 99 10.05 -1.99 12.48
CA LEU A 99 10.24 -3.42 12.70
C LEU A 99 9.09 -4.25 12.13
N GLN A 100 7.84 -3.83 12.36
CA GLN A 100 6.66 -4.47 11.79
C GLN A 100 6.71 -4.48 10.25
N ALA A 101 7.04 -3.35 9.64
CA ALA A 101 7.10 -3.20 8.20
C ALA A 101 8.25 -4.00 7.57
N ALA A 102 9.40 -4.08 8.23
CA ALA A 102 10.51 -4.92 7.79
C ALA A 102 10.11 -6.40 7.77
N GLY A 103 9.45 -6.87 8.83
CA GLY A 103 8.90 -8.23 8.89
C GLY A 103 7.87 -8.48 7.79
N ALA A 104 6.90 -7.59 7.62
CA ALA A 104 5.88 -7.70 6.58
C ALA A 104 6.47 -7.71 5.16
N GLY A 105 7.48 -6.86 4.90
CA GLY A 105 8.15 -6.77 3.60
C GLY A 105 8.90 -8.04 3.20
N ILE A 106 9.45 -8.80 4.18
CA ILE A 106 10.04 -10.12 3.94
C ILE A 106 8.95 -11.17 3.70
N LEU A 107 7.82 -11.08 4.40
CA LEU A 107 6.76 -12.08 4.37
C LEU A 107 5.95 -12.05 3.05
N MET A 108 5.66 -10.86 2.51
CA MET A 108 4.80 -10.70 1.34
C MET A 108 5.24 -11.49 0.10
N PRO A 109 6.51 -11.47 -0.33
CA PRO A 109 6.95 -12.28 -1.44
C PRO A 109 6.88 -13.80 -1.20
N LEU A 110 6.98 -14.25 0.07
CA LEU A 110 6.79 -15.66 0.41
C LEU A 110 5.38 -16.15 0.07
N VAL A 111 4.35 -15.30 0.27
CA VAL A 111 2.95 -15.61 -0.10
C VAL A 111 2.80 -15.81 -1.59
N GLY A 112 3.53 -15.06 -2.42
CA GLY A 112 3.51 -15.21 -3.87
C GLY A 112 4.31 -16.41 -4.39
N THR A 113 5.40 -16.77 -3.73
CA THR A 113 6.37 -17.74 -4.24
C THR A 113 6.14 -19.16 -3.70
N VAL A 114 5.87 -19.30 -2.39
CA VAL A 114 5.76 -20.62 -1.76
C VAL A 114 4.63 -21.47 -2.34
N PRO A 115 3.43 -20.95 -2.65
CA PRO A 115 2.39 -21.73 -3.31
C PRO A 115 2.83 -22.28 -4.66
N LEU A 116 3.61 -21.51 -5.43
CA LEU A 116 4.11 -21.95 -6.74
C LEU A 116 5.13 -23.10 -6.65
N LEU A 117 5.83 -23.21 -5.52
CA LEU A 117 6.82 -24.27 -5.26
C LEU A 117 6.18 -25.53 -4.69
N VAL A 118 5.10 -25.37 -3.89
CA VAL A 118 4.47 -26.48 -3.15
C VAL A 118 3.35 -27.16 -3.93
N PHE A 119 2.60 -26.40 -4.74
CA PHE A 119 1.45 -26.94 -5.45
C PHE A 119 1.78 -27.34 -6.90
N PRO A 120 1.21 -28.46 -7.38
CA PRO A 120 1.23 -28.81 -8.80
C PRO A 120 0.61 -27.69 -9.63
N VAL A 121 1.05 -27.55 -10.90
CA VAL A 121 0.61 -26.49 -11.82
C VAL A 121 -0.92 -26.35 -11.86
N ALA A 122 -1.66 -27.46 -11.87
CA ALA A 122 -3.12 -27.47 -11.92
C ALA A 122 -3.81 -26.86 -10.69
N LEU A 123 -3.15 -26.81 -9.53
CA LEU A 123 -3.73 -26.29 -8.27
C LEU A 123 -3.16 -24.94 -7.86
N ARG A 124 -2.15 -24.41 -8.56
CA ARG A 124 -1.52 -23.12 -8.24
C ARG A 124 -2.51 -21.97 -8.26
N GLY A 125 -3.38 -21.93 -9.27
CA GLY A 125 -4.40 -20.89 -9.39
C GLY A 125 -5.36 -20.87 -8.19
N THR A 126 -5.85 -22.04 -7.76
CA THR A 126 -6.72 -22.17 -6.59
C THR A 126 -6.00 -21.75 -5.31
N ALA A 127 -4.76 -22.18 -5.11
CA ALA A 127 -3.96 -21.81 -3.93
C ALA A 127 -3.72 -20.30 -3.85
N MET A 128 -3.35 -19.68 -4.98
CA MET A 128 -3.15 -18.21 -5.08
C MET A 128 -4.47 -17.45 -4.91
N GLY A 129 -5.58 -17.98 -5.42
CA GLY A 129 -6.90 -17.38 -5.25
C GLY A 129 -7.33 -17.35 -3.78
N VAL A 130 -7.17 -18.46 -3.06
CA VAL A 130 -7.46 -18.52 -1.61
C VAL A 130 -6.57 -17.57 -0.82
N ALA A 131 -5.27 -17.55 -1.11
CA ALA A 131 -4.34 -16.60 -0.48
C ALA A 131 -4.75 -15.14 -0.77
N GLY A 132 -5.17 -14.84 -2.00
CA GLY A 132 -5.63 -13.50 -2.40
C GLY A 132 -6.89 -13.05 -1.64
N ILE A 133 -7.86 -13.93 -1.44
CA ILE A 133 -9.08 -13.64 -0.64
C ILE A 133 -8.71 -13.31 0.81
N VAL A 134 -7.86 -14.16 1.42
CA VAL A 134 -7.43 -13.95 2.82
C VAL A 134 -6.66 -12.64 2.96
N MET A 135 -5.78 -12.32 2.01
CA MET A 135 -5.03 -11.06 2.00
C MET A 135 -5.95 -9.85 1.82
N ALA A 136 -6.97 -9.94 0.99
CA ALA A 136 -7.93 -8.85 0.78
C ALA A 136 -8.84 -8.63 2.01
N ALA A 137 -9.10 -9.66 2.81
CA ALA A 137 -9.90 -9.56 4.01
C ALA A 137 -9.23 -8.70 5.11
N GLY A 138 -7.89 -8.68 5.19
CA GLY A 138 -7.14 -7.87 6.17
C GLY A 138 -7.48 -6.38 6.10
N PRO A 139 -7.25 -5.71 4.97
CA PRO A 139 -7.61 -4.31 4.78
C PRO A 139 -9.11 -4.03 4.89
N ALA A 140 -9.96 -5.00 4.54
CA ALA A 140 -11.42 -4.86 4.62
C ALA A 140 -11.92 -4.78 6.06
N ILE A 141 -11.42 -5.66 6.92
CA ILE A 141 -11.88 -5.82 8.29
C ILE A 141 -11.13 -4.88 9.25
N GLY A 142 -9.88 -4.52 8.90
CA GLY A 142 -8.98 -3.74 9.74
C GLY A 142 -9.58 -2.46 10.31
N PRO A 143 -10.08 -1.53 9.48
CA PRO A 143 -10.63 -0.28 9.98
C PRO A 143 -11.85 -0.45 10.90
N VAL A 144 -12.71 -1.46 10.64
CA VAL A 144 -13.91 -1.73 11.43
C VAL A 144 -13.54 -2.23 12.82
N ILE A 145 -12.75 -3.31 12.89
CA ILE A 145 -12.27 -3.85 14.17
C ILE A 145 -11.41 -2.80 14.89
N GLY A 146 -10.57 -2.08 14.13
CA GLY A 146 -9.77 -0.99 14.66
C GLY A 146 -10.59 0.08 15.32
N GLY A 147 -11.62 0.57 14.65
CA GLY A 147 -12.52 1.58 15.19
C GLY A 147 -13.22 1.10 16.48
N MET A 148 -13.78 -0.12 16.48
CA MET A 148 -14.44 -0.70 17.64
C MET A 148 -13.53 -0.84 18.87
N VAL A 149 -12.31 -1.34 18.67
CA VAL A 149 -11.34 -1.51 19.77
C VAL A 149 -10.85 -0.16 20.28
N ILE A 150 -10.59 0.80 19.38
CA ILE A 150 -10.11 2.13 19.75
C ILE A 150 -11.14 2.88 20.58
N ASP A 151 -12.41 2.84 20.21
CA ASP A 151 -13.50 3.49 20.96
C ASP A 151 -13.74 2.85 22.32
N SER A 152 -13.59 1.52 22.44
CA SER A 152 -13.90 0.79 23.67
C SER A 152 -12.72 0.70 24.64
N MET A 153 -11.50 0.54 24.14
CA MET A 153 -10.32 0.20 24.92
C MET A 153 -9.09 1.07 24.63
N GLY A 154 -9.17 1.94 23.59
CA GLY A 154 -8.03 2.72 23.10
C GLY A 154 -7.16 1.95 22.10
N TRP A 155 -6.13 2.64 21.57
CA TRP A 155 -5.28 2.09 20.50
C TRP A 155 -4.24 1.07 20.98
N ARG A 156 -3.75 1.13 22.23
CA ARG A 156 -2.74 0.20 22.76
C ARG A 156 -3.19 -1.25 22.84
N PRO A 157 -4.38 -1.59 23.34
CA PRO A 157 -4.91 -2.95 23.36
C PRO A 157 -4.98 -3.59 21.98
N MET A 158 -5.15 -2.79 20.90
CA MET A 158 -5.11 -3.27 19.54
C MET A 158 -3.78 -3.97 19.22
N PHE A 159 -2.65 -3.36 19.59
CA PHE A 159 -1.33 -3.97 19.39
C PHE A 159 -1.14 -5.24 20.22
N TRP A 160 -1.70 -5.32 21.45
CA TRP A 160 -1.65 -6.54 22.25
C TRP A 160 -2.45 -7.67 21.61
N ILE A 161 -3.62 -7.38 21.04
CA ILE A 161 -4.42 -8.36 20.28
C ILE A 161 -3.62 -8.88 19.09
N ILE A 162 -3.03 -7.97 18.30
CA ILE A 162 -2.21 -8.33 17.12
C ILE A 162 -0.98 -9.13 17.56
N ALA A 163 -0.32 -8.76 18.66
CA ALA A 163 0.83 -9.49 19.20
C ALA A 163 0.47 -10.91 19.62
N ALA A 164 -0.68 -11.11 20.29
CA ALA A 164 -1.19 -12.42 20.66
C ALA A 164 -1.45 -13.30 19.43
N ILE A 165 -2.08 -12.73 18.38
CA ILE A 165 -2.32 -13.46 17.13
C ILE A 165 -1.00 -13.77 16.42
N ALA A 166 -0.05 -12.83 16.37
CA ALA A 166 1.28 -13.06 15.78
C ALA A 166 2.05 -14.16 16.54
N ALA A 167 1.97 -14.18 17.87
CA ALA A 167 2.54 -15.25 18.68
C ALA A 167 1.90 -16.61 18.40
N ALA A 168 0.58 -16.66 18.23
CA ALA A 168 -0.14 -17.88 17.84
C ALA A 168 0.30 -18.39 16.46
N VAL A 169 0.48 -17.49 15.49
CA VAL A 169 0.98 -17.84 14.13
C VAL A 169 2.43 -18.33 14.19
N LEU A 170 3.29 -17.71 15.02
CA LEU A 170 4.66 -18.20 15.27
C LEU A 170 4.63 -19.61 15.88
N ALA A 171 3.80 -19.84 16.89
CA ALA A 171 3.64 -21.14 17.53
C ALA A 171 3.16 -22.23 16.55
N LEU A 172 2.17 -21.90 15.70
CA LEU A 172 1.71 -22.77 14.62
C LEU A 172 2.81 -23.04 13.59
N GLY A 173 3.69 -22.07 13.35
CA GLY A 173 4.82 -22.23 12.45
C GLY A 173 5.84 -23.26 12.92
N ILE A 174 6.02 -23.48 14.23
CA ILE A 174 7.03 -24.41 14.77
C ILE A 174 6.89 -25.83 14.19
N PRO A 175 5.73 -26.49 14.26
CA PRO A 175 5.51 -27.82 13.70
C PRO A 175 5.21 -27.82 12.19
N LEU A 176 4.66 -26.74 11.63
CA LEU A 176 4.09 -26.75 10.28
C LEU A 176 5.02 -26.20 9.20
N MET A 177 5.97 -25.33 9.56
CA MET A 177 6.88 -24.73 8.59
C MET A 177 8.01 -25.66 8.21
N GLN A 178 8.16 -25.89 6.90
CA GLN A 178 9.21 -26.68 6.29
C GLN A 178 9.98 -25.83 5.27
N ASN A 179 11.19 -26.25 4.94
CA ASN A 179 11.97 -25.60 3.90
C ASN A 179 11.47 -26.04 2.51
N VAL A 180 11.26 -25.09 1.60
CA VAL A 180 10.83 -25.32 0.24
C VAL A 180 11.74 -24.56 -0.72
N GLY A 181 11.98 -25.17 -1.90
CA GLY A 181 12.83 -24.60 -2.93
C GLY A 181 14.33 -24.94 -2.73
N THR A 182 15.12 -24.53 -3.71
CA THR A 182 16.56 -24.70 -3.74
C THR A 182 17.24 -23.38 -3.39
N LEU A 183 18.17 -23.42 -2.44
CA LEU A 183 18.96 -22.24 -2.08
C LEU A 183 19.99 -21.96 -3.17
N LYS A 184 20.13 -20.69 -3.48
CA LYS A 184 21.18 -20.13 -4.35
C LYS A 184 22.15 -19.34 -3.49
N ASN A 185 23.24 -18.89 -4.08
CA ASN A 185 24.19 -18.00 -3.40
C ASN A 185 24.28 -16.64 -4.12
N PRO A 186 23.18 -15.85 -4.12
CA PRO A 186 23.17 -14.54 -4.75
C PRO A 186 24.05 -13.56 -4.01
N ARG A 187 24.58 -12.57 -4.70
CA ARG A 187 25.29 -11.45 -4.07
C ARG A 187 24.32 -10.31 -3.79
N LEU A 188 24.24 -9.87 -2.54
CA LEU A 188 23.48 -8.68 -2.18
C LEU A 188 24.24 -7.43 -2.65
N ASP A 189 23.62 -6.62 -3.43
CA ASP A 189 24.16 -5.31 -3.80
C ASP A 189 23.87 -4.29 -2.70
N ILE A 190 24.71 -4.32 -1.64
CA ILE A 190 24.59 -3.42 -0.48
C ILE A 190 24.53 -1.94 -0.88
N PRO A 191 25.34 -1.45 -1.86
CA PRO A 191 25.23 -0.07 -2.31
C PRO A 191 23.85 0.28 -2.87
N SER A 192 23.21 -0.63 -3.63
CA SER A 192 21.84 -0.39 -4.13
C SER A 192 20.81 -0.33 -3.02
N VAL A 193 20.93 -1.18 -1.98
CA VAL A 193 20.06 -1.11 -0.79
C VAL A 193 20.24 0.22 -0.07
N ALA A 194 21.49 0.64 0.18
CA ALA A 194 21.77 1.91 0.84
C ALA A 194 21.23 3.10 0.02
N LEU A 195 21.49 3.12 -1.29
CA LEU A 195 21.00 4.18 -2.18
C LEU A 195 19.47 4.25 -2.22
N SER A 196 18.76 3.11 -2.30
CA SER A 196 17.29 3.10 -2.29
C SER A 196 16.74 3.58 -0.94
N THR A 197 17.35 3.19 0.16
CA THR A 197 16.94 3.63 1.52
C THR A 197 17.13 5.14 1.68
N VAL A 198 18.28 5.69 1.29
CA VAL A 198 18.54 7.13 1.35
C VAL A 198 17.64 7.88 0.36
N ALA A 199 17.42 7.35 -0.84
CA ALA A 199 16.58 7.96 -1.86
C ALA A 199 15.13 8.12 -1.36
N PHE A 200 14.50 7.01 -1.02
CA PHE A 200 13.10 7.03 -0.60
C PHE A 200 12.93 7.64 0.79
N GLY A 201 13.84 7.34 1.72
CA GLY A 201 13.84 7.92 3.06
C GLY A 201 14.02 9.43 3.05
N GLY A 202 14.97 9.96 2.26
CA GLY A 202 15.23 11.38 2.13
C GLY A 202 14.06 12.15 1.49
N LEU A 203 13.50 11.62 0.40
CA LEU A 203 12.32 12.22 -0.24
C LEU A 203 11.14 12.25 0.70
N LEU A 204 10.85 11.11 1.35
CA LEU A 204 9.71 11.02 2.25
C LEU A 204 9.88 11.92 3.48
N PHE A 205 11.06 11.91 4.09
CA PHE A 205 11.35 12.78 5.25
C PHE A 205 11.18 14.24 4.88
N GLY A 206 11.72 14.67 3.74
CA GLY A 206 11.57 16.03 3.25
C GLY A 206 10.09 16.40 3.07
N PHE A 207 9.34 15.64 2.30
CA PHE A 207 7.93 15.95 2.03
C PHE A 207 7.04 15.86 3.27
N SER A 208 7.25 14.90 4.16
CA SER A 208 6.43 14.77 5.37
C SER A 208 6.64 15.92 6.37
N ASN A 209 7.83 16.53 6.39
CA ASN A 209 8.08 17.69 7.25
C ASN A 209 7.57 19.01 6.63
N ALA A 210 7.16 19.00 5.35
CA ALA A 210 6.69 20.21 4.70
C ALA A 210 5.42 20.81 5.33
N SER A 211 4.55 19.97 5.93
CA SER A 211 3.35 20.43 6.65
C SER A 211 3.66 21.25 7.90
N ASP A 212 4.73 20.90 8.62
CA ASP A 212 5.04 21.47 9.93
C ASP A 212 6.09 22.59 9.82
N GLN A 213 7.06 22.45 8.89
CA GLN A 213 8.21 23.36 8.75
C GLN A 213 8.08 24.33 7.56
N GLY A 214 7.11 24.09 6.67
CA GLY A 214 6.97 24.84 5.42
C GLY A 214 7.94 24.39 4.32
N TRP A 215 7.53 24.54 3.07
CA TRP A 215 8.27 24.08 1.89
C TRP A 215 9.65 24.71 1.68
N GLY A 216 9.88 25.92 2.22
CA GLY A 216 11.16 26.65 2.14
C GLY A 216 12.19 26.25 3.21
N SER A 217 11.83 25.41 4.16
CA SER A 217 12.72 25.03 5.27
C SER A 217 13.88 24.16 4.80
N PRO A 218 15.11 24.39 5.31
CA PRO A 218 16.24 23.48 5.07
C PRO A 218 15.96 22.04 5.50
N MET A 219 15.12 21.82 6.53
CA MET A 219 14.70 20.48 6.96
C MET A 219 13.82 19.76 5.95
N VAL A 220 13.23 20.47 5.00
CA VAL A 220 12.46 19.91 3.88
C VAL A 220 13.35 19.75 2.65
N ILE A 221 14.05 20.82 2.27
CA ILE A 221 14.81 20.90 1.02
C ILE A 221 16.04 19.98 1.05
N ALA A 222 16.83 19.99 2.13
CA ALA A 222 18.07 19.23 2.16
C ALA A 222 17.85 17.71 2.09
N PRO A 223 16.95 17.08 2.88
CA PRO A 223 16.68 15.65 2.75
C PRO A 223 16.05 15.29 1.40
N ALA A 224 15.17 16.14 0.86
CA ALA A 224 14.56 15.91 -0.46
C ALA A 224 15.60 15.94 -1.58
N LEU A 225 16.55 16.86 -1.55
CA LEU A 225 17.66 16.91 -2.51
C LEU A 225 18.60 15.71 -2.37
N VAL A 226 18.99 15.36 -1.14
CA VAL A 226 19.81 14.16 -0.88
C VAL A 226 19.10 12.92 -1.40
N GLY A 227 17.79 12.80 -1.14
CA GLY A 227 16.96 11.70 -1.64
C GLY A 227 16.88 11.65 -3.17
N ALA A 228 16.70 12.81 -3.83
CA ALA A 228 16.65 12.90 -5.29
C ALA A 228 18.00 12.52 -5.94
N VAL A 229 19.11 12.98 -5.38
CA VAL A 229 20.46 12.63 -5.84
C VAL A 229 20.72 11.13 -5.64
N ALA A 230 20.40 10.59 -4.48
CA ALA A 230 20.53 9.16 -4.20
C ALA A 230 19.68 8.31 -5.14
N LEU A 231 18.45 8.77 -5.47
CA LEU A 231 17.57 8.11 -6.46
C LEU A 231 18.22 8.11 -7.86
N ALA A 232 18.79 9.21 -8.28
CA ALA A 232 19.49 9.28 -9.57
C ALA A 232 20.67 8.30 -9.62
N PHE A 233 21.47 8.22 -8.55
CA PHE A 233 22.56 7.23 -8.45
C PHE A 233 22.03 5.79 -8.39
N PHE A 234 20.94 5.52 -7.67
CA PHE A 234 20.29 4.21 -7.63
C PHE A 234 19.86 3.78 -9.04
N VAL A 235 19.12 4.64 -9.74
CA VAL A 235 18.64 4.36 -11.12
C VAL A 235 19.83 4.10 -12.06
N ARG A 236 20.86 4.98 -12.03
CA ARG A 236 22.06 4.80 -12.85
C ARG A 236 22.73 3.46 -12.55
N ARG A 237 22.87 3.09 -11.26
CA ARG A 237 23.48 1.84 -10.86
C ARG A 237 22.67 0.63 -11.35
N GLN A 238 21.33 0.62 -11.15
CA GLN A 238 20.49 -0.48 -11.62
C GLN A 238 20.54 -0.69 -13.14
N LEU A 239 20.73 0.38 -13.90
CA LEU A 239 20.85 0.30 -15.37
C LEU A 239 22.21 -0.26 -15.86
N HIS A 240 23.26 -0.23 -15.01
CA HIS A 240 24.60 -0.69 -15.37
C HIS A 240 24.98 -2.05 -14.76
N LEU A 241 24.20 -2.55 -13.78
CA LEU A 241 24.46 -3.87 -13.21
C LEU A 241 24.03 -4.97 -14.17
N GLU A 242 24.80 -6.07 -14.23
CA GLU A 242 24.44 -7.28 -14.99
C GLU A 242 23.27 -8.02 -14.36
N THR A 243 23.20 -8.04 -13.01
CA THR A 243 22.12 -8.63 -12.21
C THR A 243 21.55 -7.58 -11.27
N PRO A 244 20.70 -6.66 -11.76
CA PRO A 244 20.13 -5.60 -10.94
C PRO A 244 19.08 -6.15 -9.95
N MET A 245 18.92 -5.49 -8.80
CA MET A 245 17.82 -5.76 -7.86
C MET A 245 16.44 -5.49 -8.51
N LEU A 246 16.37 -4.38 -9.26
CA LEU A 246 15.20 -3.99 -10.04
C LEU A 246 15.63 -3.79 -11.49
N GLU A 247 15.15 -4.65 -12.39
CA GLU A 247 15.44 -4.51 -13.81
C GLU A 247 14.60 -3.36 -14.42
N LEU A 248 15.13 -2.16 -14.28
CA LEU A 248 14.45 -0.93 -14.74
C LEU A 248 14.26 -0.86 -16.26
N ARG A 249 14.91 -1.74 -17.02
CA ARG A 249 14.70 -1.87 -18.48
C ARG A 249 13.27 -2.28 -18.80
N CYS A 250 12.51 -2.89 -17.87
CA CYS A 250 11.06 -3.11 -18.00
C CYS A 250 10.31 -1.83 -18.37
N LEU A 251 10.75 -0.66 -17.85
CA LEU A 251 10.14 0.64 -18.13
C LEU A 251 10.33 1.11 -19.58
N LYS A 252 11.22 0.49 -20.35
CA LYS A 252 11.34 0.75 -21.81
C LYS A 252 10.16 0.18 -22.58
N THR A 253 9.47 -0.84 -22.04
CA THR A 253 8.25 -1.38 -22.64
C THR A 253 7.12 -0.39 -22.43
N LYS A 254 6.70 0.30 -23.51
CA LYS A 254 5.74 1.41 -23.47
C LYS A 254 4.43 1.05 -22.71
N ASN A 255 3.85 -0.13 -22.99
CA ASN A 255 2.61 -0.56 -22.35
C ASN A 255 2.79 -0.79 -20.85
N PHE A 256 3.93 -1.38 -20.45
CA PHE A 256 4.25 -1.57 -19.04
C PHE A 256 4.46 -0.23 -18.32
N LEU A 257 5.18 0.71 -18.93
CA LEU A 257 5.39 2.05 -18.37
C LEU A 257 4.05 2.77 -18.12
N ILE A 258 3.15 2.75 -19.11
CA ILE A 258 1.83 3.38 -19.00
C ILE A 258 1.03 2.71 -17.88
N ALA A 259 1.02 1.37 -17.84
CA ALA A 259 0.31 0.63 -16.81
C ALA A 259 0.88 0.92 -15.40
N ALA A 260 2.19 0.90 -15.25
CA ALA A 260 2.86 1.21 -13.99
C ALA A 260 2.55 2.64 -13.50
N LEU A 261 2.54 3.63 -14.41
CA LEU A 261 2.15 5.00 -14.09
C LEU A 261 0.70 5.09 -13.62
N VAL A 262 -0.25 4.52 -14.37
CA VAL A 262 -1.68 4.56 -14.02
C VAL A 262 -1.94 3.87 -12.70
N VAL A 263 -1.40 2.66 -12.48
CA VAL A 263 -1.55 1.92 -11.22
C VAL A 263 -0.94 2.69 -10.03
N THR A 264 0.20 3.32 -10.24
CA THR A 264 0.85 4.14 -9.22
C THR A 264 0.02 5.37 -8.87
N LEU A 265 -0.58 6.07 -9.85
CA LEU A 265 -1.46 7.22 -9.61
C LEU A 265 -2.75 6.81 -8.88
N ILE A 266 -3.35 5.66 -9.22
CA ILE A 266 -4.50 5.11 -8.49
C ILE A 266 -4.14 4.93 -7.00
N ASN A 267 -3.03 4.27 -6.73
CA ASN A 267 -2.61 4.01 -5.34
C ASN A 267 -2.20 5.29 -4.60
N ALA A 268 -1.59 6.26 -5.29
CA ALA A 268 -1.24 7.56 -4.74
C ALA A 268 -2.48 8.33 -4.24
N ALA A 269 -3.56 8.36 -5.04
CA ALA A 269 -4.79 9.02 -4.65
C ALA A 269 -5.48 8.32 -3.46
N VAL A 270 -5.48 6.97 -3.45
CA VAL A 270 -6.12 6.19 -2.37
C VAL A 270 -5.32 6.25 -1.06
N ALA A 271 -3.99 6.29 -1.12
CA ALA A 271 -3.15 6.28 0.08
C ALA A 271 -3.44 7.48 1.00
N ALA A 272 -3.65 8.67 0.44
CA ALA A 272 -4.00 9.85 1.20
C ALA A 272 -5.37 9.74 1.88
N THR A 273 -6.35 9.09 1.25
CA THR A 273 -7.69 8.89 1.80
C THR A 273 -7.66 8.11 3.13
N ASN A 274 -6.73 7.17 3.27
CA ASN A 274 -6.58 6.39 4.52
C ASN A 274 -6.18 7.24 5.72
N VAL A 275 -5.62 8.42 5.50
CA VAL A 275 -5.26 9.38 6.56
C VAL A 275 -6.34 10.46 6.71
N THR A 276 -6.81 11.02 5.60
CA THR A 276 -7.71 12.18 5.62
C THR A 276 -9.15 11.81 6.00
N LEU A 277 -9.62 10.61 5.65
CA LEU A 277 -10.98 10.18 5.97
C LEU A 277 -11.22 10.03 7.48
N PRO A 278 -10.35 9.37 8.28
CA PRO A 278 -10.49 9.35 9.74
C PRO A 278 -10.51 10.75 10.36
N LEU A 279 -9.66 11.66 9.88
CA LEU A 279 -9.63 13.05 10.35
C LEU A 279 -10.94 13.78 10.04
N LEU A 280 -11.50 13.56 8.83
CA LEU A 280 -12.80 14.12 8.47
C LEU A 280 -13.91 13.62 9.41
N ILE A 281 -14.02 12.31 9.59
CA ILE A 281 -15.10 11.69 10.35
C ILE A 281 -15.00 12.03 11.85
N GLN A 282 -13.79 11.97 12.44
CA GLN A 282 -13.61 12.13 13.87
C GLN A 282 -13.44 13.61 14.25
N ASN A 283 -12.56 14.37 13.62
CA ASN A 283 -12.27 15.76 13.99
C ASN A 283 -13.21 16.74 13.28
N GLY A 284 -13.58 16.47 12.01
CA GLY A 284 -14.47 17.33 11.23
C GLY A 284 -15.94 17.17 11.60
N LEU A 285 -16.40 15.92 11.75
CA LEU A 285 -17.81 15.59 11.99
C LEU A 285 -18.10 15.19 13.45
N GLY A 286 -17.08 15.10 14.32
CA GLY A 286 -17.24 14.73 15.72
C GLY A 286 -17.74 13.31 15.96
N GLN A 287 -17.57 12.40 14.98
CA GLN A 287 -18.03 11.04 15.07
C GLN A 287 -16.95 10.12 15.69
N SER A 288 -17.33 8.91 16.08
CA SER A 288 -16.40 7.93 16.68
C SER A 288 -15.50 7.23 15.67
N ALA A 289 -14.44 6.58 16.16
CA ALA A 289 -13.57 5.74 15.34
C ALA A 289 -14.33 4.51 14.78
N THR A 290 -15.32 3.99 15.50
CA THR A 290 -16.22 2.94 15.01
C THR A 290 -16.98 3.38 13.77
N VAL A 291 -17.51 4.62 13.76
CA VAL A 291 -18.18 5.18 12.58
C VAL A 291 -17.23 5.29 11.40
N THR A 292 -15.97 5.69 11.63
CA THR A 292 -14.93 5.69 10.60
C THR A 292 -14.76 4.29 9.98
N GLY A 293 -14.65 3.26 10.80
CA GLY A 293 -14.57 1.88 10.35
C GLY A 293 -15.80 1.43 9.54
N MET A 294 -17.01 1.78 10.02
CA MET A 294 -18.26 1.46 9.33
C MET A 294 -18.40 2.17 7.97
N VAL A 295 -17.91 3.40 7.85
CA VAL A 295 -17.86 4.15 6.57
C VAL A 295 -16.91 3.47 5.58
N MET A 296 -15.80 2.89 6.04
CA MET A 296 -14.83 2.20 5.19
C MET A 296 -15.24 0.76 4.82
N LEU A 297 -16.15 0.14 5.57
CA LEU A 297 -16.57 -1.25 5.35
C LEU A 297 -17.18 -1.52 3.96
N PRO A 298 -18.16 -0.74 3.48
CA PRO A 298 -18.74 -0.95 2.14
C PRO A 298 -17.69 -0.82 1.02
N ALA A 299 -16.74 0.10 1.18
CA ALA A 299 -15.62 0.27 0.24
C ALA A 299 -14.74 -0.98 0.19
N SER A 300 -14.43 -1.56 1.33
CA SER A 300 -13.64 -2.78 1.43
C SER A 300 -14.34 -3.99 0.81
N ILE A 301 -15.65 -4.15 1.07
CA ILE A 301 -16.48 -5.21 0.47
C ILE A 301 -16.54 -5.03 -1.06
N ALA A 302 -16.76 -3.80 -1.54
CA ALA A 302 -16.75 -3.50 -2.97
C ALA A 302 -15.42 -3.86 -3.63
N GLY A 303 -14.28 -3.56 -2.99
CA GLY A 303 -12.95 -3.93 -3.46
C GLY A 303 -12.75 -5.44 -3.58
N ILE A 304 -13.18 -6.21 -2.56
CA ILE A 304 -13.11 -7.69 -2.56
C ILE A 304 -13.93 -8.29 -3.70
N ILE A 305 -15.15 -7.79 -3.92
CA ILE A 305 -16.06 -8.33 -4.95
C ILE A 305 -15.60 -7.90 -6.35
N LEU A 306 -15.25 -6.63 -6.52
CA LEU A 306 -14.95 -6.08 -7.85
C LEU A 306 -13.56 -6.47 -8.37
N SER A 307 -12.62 -6.82 -7.51
CA SER A 307 -11.29 -7.26 -7.94
C SER A 307 -11.34 -8.53 -8.83
N PRO A 308 -11.97 -9.66 -8.43
CA PRO A 308 -12.13 -10.83 -9.31
C PRO A 308 -13.09 -10.56 -10.48
N VAL A 309 -14.16 -9.78 -10.27
CA VAL A 309 -15.12 -9.41 -11.32
C VAL A 309 -14.41 -8.62 -12.43
N SER A 310 -13.54 -7.67 -12.07
CA SER A 310 -12.78 -6.88 -13.05
C SER A 310 -11.82 -7.75 -13.87
N GLY A 311 -11.24 -8.81 -13.28
CA GLY A 311 -10.46 -9.79 -14.00
C GLY A 311 -11.27 -10.54 -15.06
N ALA A 312 -12.47 -11.01 -14.72
CA ALA A 312 -13.37 -11.68 -15.65
C ALA A 312 -13.90 -10.72 -16.75
N LEU A 313 -14.16 -9.45 -16.40
CA LEU A 313 -14.54 -8.42 -17.35
C LEU A 313 -13.39 -8.02 -18.29
N PHE A 314 -12.16 -8.05 -17.80
CA PHE A 314 -10.97 -7.75 -18.59
C PHE A 314 -10.87 -8.66 -19.83
N ASP A 315 -11.15 -9.96 -19.68
CA ASP A 315 -11.12 -10.91 -20.77
C ASP A 315 -12.18 -10.61 -21.86
N ARG A 316 -13.30 -9.99 -21.49
CA ARG A 316 -14.42 -9.68 -22.41
C ARG A 316 -14.33 -8.28 -23.00
N MET A 317 -14.01 -7.27 -22.19
CA MET A 317 -14.12 -5.85 -22.53
C MET A 317 -12.76 -5.19 -22.81
N GLY A 318 -11.68 -5.84 -22.42
CA GLY A 318 -10.31 -5.33 -22.51
C GLY A 318 -9.98 -4.27 -21.45
N PRO A 319 -8.70 -3.87 -21.34
CA PRO A 319 -8.21 -2.99 -20.26
C PRO A 319 -8.75 -1.56 -20.34
N ARG A 320 -8.94 -1.01 -21.54
CA ARG A 320 -9.27 0.41 -21.76
C ARG A 320 -10.60 0.82 -21.12
N LEU A 321 -11.67 0.08 -21.39
CA LEU A 321 -13.01 0.46 -20.92
C LEU A 321 -13.09 0.39 -19.39
N LEU A 322 -12.45 -0.63 -18.79
CA LEU A 322 -12.41 -0.81 -17.35
C LEU A 322 -11.54 0.26 -16.68
N ALA A 323 -10.39 0.58 -17.27
CA ALA A 323 -9.51 1.63 -16.75
C ALA A 323 -10.18 3.01 -16.80
N VAL A 324 -10.74 3.39 -17.95
CA VAL A 324 -11.40 4.69 -18.14
C VAL A 324 -12.63 4.80 -17.26
N GLY A 325 -13.53 3.81 -17.28
CA GLY A 325 -14.74 3.80 -16.46
C GLY A 325 -14.44 3.80 -14.97
N GLY A 326 -13.50 2.95 -14.52
CA GLY A 326 -13.08 2.87 -13.12
C GLY A 326 -12.45 4.17 -12.62
N LEU A 327 -11.53 4.77 -13.38
CA LEU A 327 -10.90 6.04 -13.03
C LEU A 327 -11.87 7.23 -13.06
N ALA A 328 -12.85 7.23 -13.96
CA ALA A 328 -13.90 8.25 -13.98
C ALA A 328 -14.75 8.19 -12.70
N ILE A 329 -15.19 6.98 -12.29
CA ILE A 329 -15.96 6.79 -11.05
C ILE A 329 -15.11 7.21 -9.84
N MET A 330 -13.85 6.80 -9.79
CA MET A 330 -12.93 7.12 -8.69
C MET A 330 -12.68 8.64 -8.60
N ALA A 331 -12.35 9.29 -9.71
CA ALA A 331 -12.12 10.74 -9.75
C ALA A 331 -13.37 11.51 -9.38
N GLY A 332 -14.54 11.11 -9.89
CA GLY A 332 -15.82 11.72 -9.59
C GLY A 332 -16.20 11.61 -8.12
N SER A 333 -16.02 10.44 -7.49
CA SER A 333 -16.29 10.26 -6.06
C SER A 333 -15.36 11.09 -5.19
N MET A 334 -14.05 11.16 -5.51
CA MET A 334 -13.08 11.99 -4.79
C MET A 334 -13.40 13.49 -4.97
N PHE A 335 -13.78 13.90 -6.17
CA PHE A 335 -14.20 15.27 -6.44
C PHE A 335 -15.43 15.66 -5.62
N MET A 336 -16.43 14.77 -5.52
CA MET A 336 -17.60 14.99 -4.66
C MET A 336 -17.23 15.11 -3.19
N PHE A 337 -16.26 14.34 -2.69
CA PHE A 337 -15.73 14.52 -1.33
C PHE A 337 -15.13 15.90 -1.11
N GLY A 338 -14.51 16.50 -2.12
CA GLY A 338 -13.94 17.84 -2.04
C GLY A 338 -14.99 18.94 -1.73
N PHE A 339 -16.25 18.74 -2.10
CA PHE A 339 -17.35 19.67 -1.82
C PHE A 339 -18.13 19.37 -0.53
N THR A 340 -17.73 18.34 0.23
CA THR A 340 -18.46 18.00 1.47
C THR A 340 -18.22 19.04 2.55
N GLY A 341 -19.30 19.43 3.23
CA GLY A 341 -19.29 20.36 4.37
C GLY A 341 -19.49 19.64 5.70
N VAL A 342 -19.61 20.40 6.78
CA VAL A 342 -19.89 19.91 8.14
C VAL A 342 -21.23 19.16 8.25
N GLY A 343 -22.10 19.25 7.27
CA GLY A 343 -23.37 18.50 7.19
C GLY A 343 -23.25 17.13 6.50
N LEU A 344 -22.04 16.67 6.18
CA LEU A 344 -21.81 15.36 5.60
C LEU A 344 -22.31 14.26 6.54
N THR A 345 -23.21 13.40 6.04
CA THR A 345 -23.66 12.21 6.79
C THR A 345 -22.71 11.05 6.60
N ALA A 346 -22.56 10.21 7.63
CA ALA A 346 -21.74 9.00 7.54
C ALA A 346 -22.19 8.05 6.40
N SER A 347 -23.51 7.98 6.16
CA SER A 347 -24.06 7.16 5.07
C SER A 347 -23.63 7.67 3.71
N PHE A 348 -23.64 9.00 3.47
CA PHE A 348 -23.20 9.57 2.20
C PHE A 348 -21.69 9.42 2.01
N ALA A 349 -20.89 9.58 3.08
CA ALA A 349 -19.47 9.30 3.05
C ALA A 349 -19.18 7.82 2.69
N ALA A 350 -19.96 6.88 3.24
CA ALA A 350 -19.84 5.46 2.92
C ALA A 350 -20.14 5.16 1.44
N VAL A 351 -21.13 5.82 0.85
CA VAL A 351 -21.44 5.71 -0.58
C VAL A 351 -20.27 6.21 -1.42
N LEU A 352 -19.71 7.38 -1.09
CA LEU A 352 -18.57 7.93 -1.83
C LEU A 352 -17.33 7.04 -1.70
N CYS A 353 -17.04 6.49 -0.50
CA CYS A 353 -15.98 5.50 -0.30
C CYS A 353 -16.20 4.23 -1.12
N CYS A 354 -17.44 3.74 -1.18
CA CYS A 354 -17.80 2.58 -1.98
C CYS A 354 -17.58 2.82 -3.49
N LEU A 355 -18.00 3.98 -4.00
CA LEU A 355 -17.75 4.39 -5.39
C LEU A 355 -16.27 4.52 -5.69
N GLN A 356 -15.49 5.12 -4.79
CA GLN A 356 -14.02 5.22 -4.91
C GLN A 356 -13.38 3.83 -5.01
N ALA A 357 -13.73 2.90 -4.12
CA ALA A 357 -13.20 1.54 -4.11
C ALA A 357 -13.67 0.73 -5.33
N ALA A 358 -14.90 0.93 -5.78
CA ALA A 358 -15.41 0.33 -7.00
C ALA A 358 -14.61 0.79 -8.23
N GLY A 359 -14.37 2.09 -8.35
CA GLY A 359 -13.54 2.65 -9.40
C GLY A 359 -12.11 2.11 -9.38
N GLN A 360 -11.50 2.03 -8.18
CA GLN A 360 -10.18 1.43 -7.98
C GLN A 360 -10.16 -0.05 -8.40
N GLY A 361 -11.11 -0.86 -7.96
CA GLY A 361 -11.18 -2.29 -8.27
C GLY A 361 -11.35 -2.56 -9.76
N LEU A 362 -12.16 -1.75 -10.45
CA LEU A 362 -12.35 -1.85 -11.89
C LEU A 362 -11.12 -1.44 -12.71
N ALA A 363 -10.31 -0.49 -12.23
CA ALA A 363 -9.17 0.04 -12.99
C ALA A 363 -7.86 -0.67 -12.65
N ASN A 364 -7.56 -0.91 -11.37
CA ASN A 364 -6.24 -1.31 -10.90
C ASN A 364 -5.78 -2.66 -11.46
N MET A 365 -6.60 -3.70 -11.30
CA MET A 365 -6.22 -5.06 -11.72
C MET A 365 -6.12 -5.21 -13.25
N PRO A 366 -7.09 -4.75 -14.06
CA PRO A 366 -6.98 -4.82 -15.52
C PRO A 366 -5.77 -4.09 -16.09
N VAL A 367 -5.47 -2.89 -15.57
CA VAL A 367 -4.31 -2.12 -16.03
C VAL A 367 -3.00 -2.79 -15.65
N ASN A 368 -2.89 -3.28 -14.41
CA ASN A 368 -1.70 -3.99 -13.96
C ASN A 368 -1.45 -5.26 -14.80
N THR A 369 -2.50 -6.06 -15.02
CA THR A 369 -2.42 -7.29 -15.84
C THR A 369 -2.02 -6.97 -17.28
N TRP A 370 -2.62 -5.94 -17.89
CA TRP A 370 -2.26 -5.50 -19.24
C TRP A 370 -0.80 -5.07 -19.35
N GLY A 371 -0.30 -4.33 -18.35
CA GLY A 371 1.10 -3.90 -18.31
C GLY A 371 2.07 -5.08 -18.16
N VAL A 372 1.83 -5.94 -17.19
CA VAL A 372 2.70 -7.10 -16.91
C VAL A 372 2.71 -8.08 -18.08
N ASN A 373 1.56 -8.34 -18.71
CA ASN A 373 1.46 -9.21 -19.89
C ASN A 373 2.17 -8.65 -21.13
N SER A 374 2.60 -7.39 -21.12
CA SER A 374 3.39 -6.79 -22.20
C SER A 374 4.90 -7.02 -22.04
N LEU A 375 5.34 -7.60 -20.92
CA LEU A 375 6.73 -7.91 -20.65
C LEU A 375 7.08 -9.34 -21.12
N PRO A 376 8.34 -9.59 -21.50
CA PRO A 376 8.88 -10.94 -21.62
C PRO A 376 8.77 -11.72 -20.29
N ASP A 377 8.64 -13.05 -20.38
CA ASP A 377 8.39 -13.91 -19.21
C ASP A 377 9.47 -13.79 -18.11
N ASP A 378 10.72 -13.64 -18.51
CA ASP A 378 11.87 -13.42 -17.61
C ASP A 378 11.83 -12.09 -16.86
N LEU A 379 11.10 -11.09 -17.37
CA LEU A 379 10.97 -9.75 -16.78
C LEU A 379 9.69 -9.56 -15.95
N ILE A 380 8.75 -10.49 -15.97
CA ILE A 380 7.46 -10.39 -15.24
C ILE A 380 7.67 -10.17 -13.75
N ALA A 381 8.58 -10.91 -13.12
CA ALA A 381 8.88 -10.79 -11.69
C ALA A 381 9.44 -9.40 -11.33
N HIS A 382 10.37 -8.89 -12.16
CA HIS A 382 10.93 -7.54 -12.01
C HIS A 382 9.89 -6.45 -12.25
N GLY A 383 9.01 -6.61 -13.24
CA GLY A 383 7.90 -5.70 -13.48
C GLY A 383 6.96 -5.60 -12.28
N ASN A 384 6.56 -6.71 -11.70
CA ASN A 384 5.75 -6.73 -10.49
C ASN A 384 6.46 -6.06 -9.29
N ALA A 385 7.76 -6.28 -9.13
CA ALA A 385 8.55 -5.64 -8.08
C ALA A 385 8.60 -4.12 -8.27
N ILE A 386 8.81 -3.62 -9.49
CA ILE A 386 8.78 -2.19 -9.83
C ILE A 386 7.40 -1.58 -9.53
N ALA A 387 6.33 -2.23 -9.98
CA ALA A 387 4.97 -1.75 -9.73
C ALA A 387 4.64 -1.72 -8.23
N ASN A 388 5.07 -2.71 -7.45
CA ASN A 388 4.89 -2.75 -5.99
C ASN A 388 5.68 -1.65 -5.28
N THR A 389 6.96 -1.48 -5.63
CA THR A 389 7.82 -0.42 -5.06
C THR A 389 7.24 0.95 -5.39
N GLY A 390 6.85 1.18 -6.65
CA GLY A 390 6.20 2.41 -7.09
C GLY A 390 4.93 2.73 -6.28
N ARG A 391 4.04 1.75 -6.09
CA ARG A 391 2.82 1.91 -5.28
C ARG A 391 3.12 2.34 -3.85
N GLN A 392 4.07 1.68 -3.18
CA GLN A 392 4.40 1.97 -1.79
C GLN A 392 5.05 3.35 -1.63
N VAL A 393 6.08 3.63 -2.44
CA VAL A 393 6.87 4.87 -2.32
C VAL A 393 6.05 6.08 -2.76
N VAL A 394 5.42 6.01 -3.93
CA VAL A 394 4.63 7.15 -4.45
C VAL A 394 3.36 7.34 -3.61
N GLY A 395 2.75 6.26 -3.09
CA GLY A 395 1.66 6.35 -2.13
C GLY A 395 2.06 7.11 -0.86
N ALA A 396 3.23 6.80 -0.30
CA ALA A 396 3.75 7.48 0.87
C ALA A 396 4.04 8.97 0.61
N ILE A 397 4.71 9.29 -0.51
CA ILE A 397 5.01 10.68 -0.93
C ILE A 397 3.70 11.46 -1.18
N SER A 398 2.75 10.85 -1.90
CA SER A 398 1.45 11.47 -2.18
C SER A 398 0.69 11.78 -0.90
N THR A 399 0.68 10.85 0.06
CA THR A 399 0.06 11.08 1.37
C THR A 399 0.69 12.27 2.07
N ALA A 400 2.03 12.37 2.09
CA ALA A 400 2.74 13.49 2.69
C ALA A 400 2.36 14.83 2.05
N ILE A 401 2.35 14.89 0.72
CA ILE A 401 1.98 16.12 -0.02
C ILE A 401 0.52 16.50 0.27
N LEU A 402 -0.40 15.56 0.17
CA LEU A 402 -1.83 15.84 0.31
C LEU A 402 -2.24 16.17 1.75
N VAL A 403 -1.57 15.58 2.76
CA VAL A 403 -1.74 15.99 4.16
C VAL A 403 -1.15 17.39 4.41
N THR A 404 -0.05 17.75 3.75
CA THR A 404 0.48 19.12 3.81
C THR A 404 -0.52 20.12 3.23
N VAL A 405 -1.12 19.81 2.08
CA VAL A 405 -2.19 20.65 1.49
C VAL A 405 -3.36 20.78 2.47
N MET A 406 -3.80 19.67 3.07
CA MET A 406 -4.84 19.66 4.10
C MET A 406 -4.50 20.59 5.26
N SER A 407 -3.32 20.41 5.86
CA SER A 407 -2.88 21.20 7.04
C SER A 407 -2.73 22.68 6.72
N SER A 408 -2.24 23.03 5.53
CA SER A 408 -2.09 24.43 5.10
C SER A 408 -3.44 25.13 4.94
N VAL A 409 -4.43 24.45 4.33
CA VAL A 409 -5.79 25.01 4.17
C VAL A 409 -6.49 25.08 5.52
N GLN A 410 -6.33 24.07 6.37
CA GLN A 410 -6.88 24.05 7.73
C GLN A 410 -6.34 25.23 8.55
N ALA A 411 -5.02 25.45 8.52
CA ALA A 411 -4.38 26.57 9.23
C ALA A 411 -4.88 27.93 8.71
N GLY A 412 -5.02 28.10 7.39
CA GLY A 412 -5.57 29.31 6.79
C GLY A 412 -7.02 29.57 7.21
N ALA A 413 -7.87 28.54 7.28
CA ALA A 413 -9.25 28.64 7.72
C ALA A 413 -9.35 29.02 9.21
N LEU A 414 -8.51 28.45 10.07
CA LEU A 414 -8.42 28.82 11.50
C LEU A 414 -7.99 30.25 11.69
N ALA A 415 -6.98 30.72 10.94
CA ALA A 415 -6.56 32.11 10.95
C ALA A 415 -7.67 33.07 10.48
N GLY A 416 -8.57 32.63 9.61
CA GLY A 416 -9.77 33.32 9.16
C GLY A 416 -10.94 33.28 10.16
N GLY A 417 -10.78 32.68 11.35
CA GLY A 417 -11.80 32.60 12.40
C GLY A 417 -12.81 31.44 12.25
N ALA A 418 -12.55 30.46 11.38
CA ALA A 418 -13.38 29.28 11.27
C ALA A 418 -13.26 28.41 12.54
N SER A 419 -14.33 27.64 12.85
CA SER A 419 -14.25 26.64 13.92
C SER A 419 -13.30 25.50 13.51
N GLU A 420 -12.75 24.78 14.51
CA GLU A 420 -11.84 23.65 14.27
C GLU A 420 -12.46 22.58 13.35
N ALA A 421 -13.74 22.27 13.57
CA ALA A 421 -14.48 21.34 12.72
C ALA A 421 -14.57 21.84 11.26
N SER A 422 -14.97 23.10 11.05
CA SER A 422 -15.08 23.67 9.70
C SER A 422 -13.71 23.78 9.02
N ALA A 423 -12.68 24.13 9.75
CA ALA A 423 -11.30 24.20 9.23
C ALA A 423 -10.78 22.81 8.84
N THR A 424 -11.07 21.77 9.64
CA THR A 424 -10.72 20.39 9.30
C THR A 424 -11.45 19.92 8.05
N VAL A 425 -12.74 20.20 7.94
CA VAL A 425 -13.54 19.85 6.74
C VAL A 425 -12.98 20.55 5.49
N ALA A 426 -12.65 21.84 5.58
CA ALA A 426 -12.07 22.58 4.45
C ALA A 426 -10.69 22.01 4.03
N GLY A 427 -9.84 21.71 5.02
CA GLY A 427 -8.53 21.11 4.76
C GLY A 427 -8.63 19.74 4.09
N VAL A 428 -9.49 18.87 4.61
CA VAL A 428 -9.74 17.55 4.02
C VAL A 428 -10.35 17.67 2.62
N GLY A 429 -11.29 18.59 2.41
CA GLY A 429 -11.86 18.87 1.09
C GLY A 429 -10.77 19.23 0.06
N ALA A 430 -9.83 20.10 0.43
CA ALA A 430 -8.70 20.45 -0.44
C ALA A 430 -7.81 19.24 -0.77
N SER A 431 -7.56 18.35 0.20
CA SER A 431 -6.82 17.10 -0.02
C SER A 431 -7.56 16.19 -1.00
N TYR A 432 -8.89 16.06 -0.88
CA TYR A 432 -9.69 15.26 -1.81
C TYR A 432 -9.74 15.84 -3.23
N PHE A 433 -9.72 17.16 -3.40
CA PHE A 433 -9.51 17.77 -4.73
C PHE A 433 -8.15 17.39 -5.32
N GLY A 434 -7.10 17.35 -4.48
CA GLY A 434 -5.79 16.84 -4.90
C GLY A 434 -5.83 15.36 -5.32
N CYS A 435 -6.52 14.51 -4.54
CA CYS A 435 -6.75 13.10 -4.91
C CYS A 435 -7.49 12.97 -6.24
N ALA A 436 -8.56 13.76 -6.42
CA ALA A 436 -9.35 13.80 -7.66
C ALA A 436 -8.49 14.23 -8.87
N ALA A 437 -7.63 15.24 -8.70
CA ALA A 437 -6.71 15.68 -9.74
C ALA A 437 -5.72 14.58 -10.15
N ILE A 438 -5.14 13.87 -9.17
CA ILE A 438 -4.26 12.71 -9.44
C ILE A 438 -5.02 11.61 -10.19
N ALA A 439 -6.24 11.28 -9.76
CA ALA A 439 -7.08 10.28 -10.42
C ALA A 439 -7.49 10.73 -11.84
N ALA A 440 -7.76 12.04 -12.05
CA ALA A 440 -8.08 12.60 -13.36
C ALA A 440 -6.87 12.54 -14.33
N VAL A 441 -5.65 12.77 -13.83
CA VAL A 441 -4.43 12.57 -14.63
C VAL A 441 -4.32 11.09 -15.05
N GLY A 442 -4.56 10.15 -14.12
CA GLY A 442 -4.62 8.73 -14.42
C GLY A 442 -5.68 8.39 -15.47
N PHE A 443 -6.87 9.00 -15.35
CA PHE A 443 -7.97 8.87 -16.33
C PHE A 443 -7.54 9.35 -17.73
N LEU A 444 -6.93 10.52 -17.83
CA LEU A 444 -6.45 11.05 -19.11
C LEU A 444 -5.38 10.15 -19.73
N ILE A 445 -4.43 9.66 -18.92
CA ILE A 445 -3.43 8.71 -19.41
C ILE A 445 -4.11 7.41 -19.89
N ALA A 446 -5.07 6.89 -19.14
CA ALA A 446 -5.81 5.69 -19.55
C ALA A 446 -6.63 5.91 -20.82
N LEU A 447 -7.28 7.07 -20.95
CA LEU A 447 -8.10 7.43 -22.10
C LEU A 447 -7.28 7.49 -23.40
N PHE A 448 -6.07 8.07 -23.36
CA PHE A 448 -5.28 8.31 -24.57
C PHE A 448 -4.26 7.20 -24.86
N PHE A 449 -3.75 6.49 -23.84
CA PHE A 449 -2.60 5.60 -23.98
C PHE A 449 -2.89 4.13 -23.66
N VAL A 450 -4.00 3.78 -23.01
CA VAL A 450 -4.41 2.38 -22.83
C VAL A 450 -5.20 1.94 -24.05
N PHE A 451 -4.63 1.05 -24.86
CA PHE A 451 -5.24 0.59 -26.09
C PHE A 451 -6.00 -0.73 -25.90
N ARG A 452 -7.03 -0.94 -26.75
CA ARG A 452 -7.88 -2.13 -26.74
C ARG A 452 -7.19 -3.40 -27.27
N ASN A 453 -5.95 -3.32 -27.75
CA ASN A 453 -5.28 -4.45 -28.39
C ASN A 453 -5.13 -5.64 -27.43
N HIS A 454 -6.18 -6.44 -27.42
CA HIS A 454 -6.29 -7.74 -26.81
C HIS A 454 -5.82 -8.78 -27.84
N ARG A 455 -4.57 -8.68 -28.26
CA ARG A 455 -3.88 -9.86 -28.83
C ARG A 455 -3.02 -10.43 -27.71
N GLY A 456 -3.67 -11.20 -26.84
CA GLY A 456 -2.98 -12.28 -26.21
C GLY A 456 -2.41 -13.13 -27.34
N THR A 457 -1.13 -13.04 -27.57
CA THR A 457 -0.37 -14.11 -28.23
C THR A 457 -0.32 -15.28 -27.26
N THR A 458 -1.44 -15.96 -27.07
CA THR A 458 -1.40 -17.39 -26.87
C THR A 458 -0.98 -17.95 -28.21
N ALA A 459 0.33 -17.94 -28.46
CA ALA A 459 0.88 -18.94 -29.39
C ALA A 459 0.34 -20.27 -28.88
N PRO A 460 -0.36 -21.08 -29.70
CA PRO A 460 -0.80 -22.38 -29.28
C PRO A 460 0.48 -23.14 -28.89
N VAL A 461 0.55 -23.59 -27.64
CA VAL A 461 1.58 -24.56 -27.23
C VAL A 461 1.32 -25.77 -28.09
N THR A 462 2.10 -25.90 -29.13
CA THR A 462 2.13 -27.13 -29.96
C THR A 462 2.70 -28.20 -29.03
N ILE A 463 1.82 -29.00 -28.46
CA ILE A 463 2.21 -30.21 -27.74
C ILE A 463 2.77 -31.14 -28.83
N GLU A 464 4.07 -31.07 -29.03
CA GLU A 464 4.79 -32.06 -29.79
C GLU A 464 4.67 -33.39 -29.02
N LYS A 465 3.84 -34.28 -29.52
CA LYS A 465 3.74 -35.65 -29.02
C LYS A 465 5.10 -36.31 -29.25
N VAL A 466 5.90 -36.39 -28.20
CA VAL A 466 7.06 -37.28 -28.19
C VAL A 466 6.54 -38.70 -28.33
N LYS A 467 6.86 -39.31 -29.50
CA LYS A 467 6.69 -40.74 -29.76
C LYS A 467 7.77 -41.52 -29.01
#